data_d200a95a822c0679ddf6b392b5a8c4de
#
_entry.id   d200a95a822c0679ddf6b392b5a8c4de
#
_cell.length_a   1.000
_cell.length_b   1.000
_cell.length_c   1.000
_cell.angle_alpha   90.00
_cell.angle_beta   90.00
_cell.angle_gamma   90.00
#
_symmetry.space_group_name_H-M   'P 1'
#
loop_
_entity.id
_entity.type
_entity.pdbx_description
1 polymer ?
#
loop_
_entity_poly.entity_id
_entity_poly.type
_entity_poly.pdbx_seq_one_letter_code
_entity_poly.pdbx_strand_id
1 'polypeptide(L)'
;MDNVSLSIEQGEFIGVIGHTGSGKSTLIQTLNGLLRPTSGQVLLNGKDIWAEPKKIREVRFRVGMVFQYPEHQLFEETVLGDIAFGPGNMGLSQEDALDRARKAAAFVGLSEDFYNKARLSFPAARSAAWRLPA
;
A
#
# COMPACT_ATOMS: atom_id res chain seq x y z
N MET A 1 16.22 -15.06 1.53
CA MET A 1 15.62 -15.45 2.82
C MET A 1 15.44 -16.94 2.82
N ASP A 2 15.77 -17.57 3.91
CA ASP A 2 15.67 -19.02 4.04
C ASP A 2 15.01 -19.39 5.37
N ASN A 3 14.06 -20.34 5.33
CA ASN A 3 13.36 -20.87 6.49
C ASN A 3 12.76 -19.82 7.45
N VAL A 4 12.05 -18.82 6.90
CA VAL A 4 11.34 -17.82 7.70
C VAL A 4 9.93 -18.29 8.00
N SER A 5 9.61 -18.42 9.30
CA SER A 5 8.24 -18.65 9.79
C SER A 5 7.89 -17.57 10.80
N LEU A 6 6.73 -16.92 10.60
CA LEU A 6 6.21 -15.92 11.53
C LEU A 6 4.68 -15.93 11.50
N SER A 7 4.06 -15.51 12.58
CA SER A 7 2.62 -15.27 12.68
C SER A 7 2.42 -13.81 13.09
N ILE A 8 1.38 -13.21 12.53
CA ILE A 8 0.97 -11.83 12.83
C ILE A 8 -0.50 -11.87 13.19
N GLU A 9 -0.83 -11.45 14.39
CA GLU A 9 -2.21 -11.38 14.85
C GLU A 9 -2.87 -10.05 14.48
N GLN A 10 -4.19 -10.04 14.49
CA GLN A 10 -4.93 -8.83 14.19
C GLN A 10 -4.67 -7.75 15.25
N GLY A 11 -4.34 -6.54 14.80
CA GLY A 11 -4.06 -5.40 15.67
C GLY A 11 -2.59 -5.28 16.12
N GLU A 12 -1.73 -6.22 15.74
CA GLU A 12 -0.31 -6.12 16.05
C GLU A 12 0.40 -5.06 15.20
N PHE A 13 1.36 -4.39 15.82
CA PHE A 13 2.32 -3.51 15.19
C PHE A 13 3.72 -4.15 15.25
N ILE A 14 4.27 -4.52 14.09
CA ILE A 14 5.52 -5.28 14.00
C ILE A 14 6.61 -4.44 13.36
N GLY A 15 7.76 -4.33 14.05
CA GLY A 15 8.99 -3.72 13.53
C GLY A 15 9.92 -4.77 12.92
N VAL A 16 10.25 -4.66 11.63
CA VAL A 16 11.24 -5.52 10.95
C VAL A 16 12.57 -4.79 10.88
N ILE A 17 13.56 -5.24 11.65
CA ILE A 17 14.88 -4.61 11.77
C ILE A 17 15.94 -5.48 11.09
N GLY A 18 16.93 -4.83 10.50
CA GLY A 18 18.07 -5.51 9.85
C GLY A 18 18.81 -4.54 8.92
N HIS A 19 20.06 -4.90 8.58
CA HIS A 19 20.88 -4.12 7.64
C HIS A 19 20.33 -4.11 6.21
N THR A 20 20.85 -3.23 5.37
CA THR A 20 20.50 -3.21 3.94
C THR A 20 20.85 -4.55 3.29
N GLY A 21 19.94 -5.09 2.48
CA GLY A 21 20.12 -6.40 1.84
C GLY A 21 19.72 -7.61 2.69
N SER A 22 19.28 -7.44 3.96
CA SER A 22 18.87 -8.55 4.82
C SER A 22 17.53 -9.22 4.43
N GLY A 23 16.86 -8.75 3.37
CA GLY A 23 15.63 -9.36 2.87
C GLY A 23 14.33 -8.75 3.40
N LYS A 24 14.34 -7.64 4.16
CA LYS A 24 13.14 -6.99 4.69
C LYS A 24 12.11 -6.67 3.61
N SER A 25 12.54 -6.01 2.55
CA SER A 25 11.65 -5.65 1.41
C SER A 25 11.13 -6.89 0.70
N THR A 26 11.96 -7.93 0.57
CA THR A 26 11.55 -9.22 -0.01
C THR A 26 10.47 -9.87 0.82
N LEU A 27 10.60 -9.87 2.16
CA LEU A 27 9.59 -10.39 3.08
C LEU A 27 8.26 -9.65 2.90
N ILE A 28 8.27 -8.31 2.98
CA ILE A 28 7.07 -7.48 2.84
C ILE A 28 6.39 -7.70 1.48
N GLN A 29 7.17 -7.76 0.39
CA GLN A 29 6.66 -8.04 -0.95
C GLN A 29 6.08 -9.46 -1.09
N THR A 30 6.60 -10.41 -0.33
CA THR A 30 6.07 -11.77 -0.28
C THR A 30 4.73 -11.80 0.46
N LEU A 31 4.60 -11.06 1.57
CA LEU A 31 3.35 -10.96 2.34
C LEU A 31 2.22 -10.27 1.55
N ASN A 32 2.54 -9.31 0.70
CA ASN A 32 1.59 -8.61 -0.18
C ASN A 32 1.27 -9.42 -1.46
N GLY A 33 1.97 -10.52 -1.73
CA GLY A 33 1.79 -11.31 -2.95
C GLY A 33 2.40 -10.67 -4.20
N LEU A 34 3.35 -9.73 -4.07
CA LEU A 34 4.17 -9.25 -5.20
C LEU A 34 5.24 -10.25 -5.59
N LEU A 35 5.83 -10.91 -4.59
CA LEU A 35 6.78 -12.00 -4.81
C LEU A 35 6.17 -13.32 -4.34
N ARG A 36 6.33 -14.35 -5.16
CA ARG A 36 5.96 -15.71 -4.77
C ARG A 36 7.14 -16.37 -4.05
N PRO A 37 6.93 -17.00 -2.89
CA PRO A 37 8.00 -17.76 -2.24
C PRO A 37 8.41 -18.98 -3.08
N THR A 38 9.67 -19.36 -3.02
CA THR A 38 10.20 -20.56 -3.71
C THR A 38 9.61 -21.83 -3.12
N SER A 39 9.36 -21.84 -1.80
CA SER A 39 8.73 -22.92 -1.05
C SER A 39 8.00 -22.36 0.17
N GLY A 40 7.18 -23.16 0.80
CA GLY A 40 6.33 -22.73 1.93
C GLY A 40 5.03 -22.07 1.48
N GLN A 41 4.34 -21.43 2.42
CA GLN A 41 3.03 -20.83 2.23
C GLN A 41 2.96 -19.46 2.86
N VAL A 42 2.14 -18.58 2.30
CA VAL A 42 1.76 -17.31 2.90
C VAL A 42 0.26 -17.35 3.15
N LEU A 43 -0.12 -17.35 4.42
CA LEU A 43 -1.52 -17.47 4.80
C LEU A 43 -2.10 -16.10 5.17
N LEU A 44 -3.22 -15.73 4.59
CA LEU A 44 -4.04 -14.60 4.97
C LEU A 44 -5.37 -15.14 5.53
N ASN A 45 -5.59 -14.95 6.83
CA ASN A 45 -6.75 -15.51 7.54
C ASN A 45 -6.91 -17.01 7.31
N GLY A 46 -5.80 -17.76 7.43
CA GLY A 46 -5.76 -19.22 7.29
C GLY A 46 -5.83 -19.75 5.86
N LYS A 47 -5.89 -18.88 4.83
CA LYS A 47 -5.93 -19.28 3.42
C LYS A 47 -4.62 -18.91 2.73
N ASP A 48 -4.02 -19.86 2.03
CA ASP A 48 -2.83 -19.60 1.21
C ASP A 48 -3.17 -18.61 0.08
N ILE A 49 -2.46 -17.48 0.06
CA ILE A 49 -2.67 -16.44 -0.95
C ILE A 49 -2.30 -16.89 -2.36
N TRP A 50 -1.54 -17.97 -2.50
CA TRP A 50 -1.12 -18.54 -3.77
C TRP A 50 -1.90 -19.79 -4.19
N ALA A 51 -2.88 -20.24 -3.38
CA ALA A 51 -3.74 -21.37 -3.75
C ALA A 51 -4.45 -21.12 -5.11
N GLU A 52 -4.88 -19.88 -5.37
CA GLU A 52 -5.47 -19.45 -6.62
C GLU A 52 -4.71 -18.24 -7.20
N PRO A 53 -3.62 -18.45 -7.97
CA PRO A 53 -2.77 -17.35 -8.45
C PRO A 53 -3.51 -16.27 -9.26
N LYS A 54 -4.60 -16.62 -9.93
CA LYS A 54 -5.43 -15.68 -10.68
C LYS A 54 -6.16 -14.68 -9.77
N LYS A 55 -6.36 -15.02 -8.49
CA LYS A 55 -7.01 -14.16 -7.48
C LYS A 55 -6.03 -13.36 -6.64
N ILE A 56 -4.73 -13.40 -6.91
CA ILE A 56 -3.72 -12.66 -6.14
C ILE A 56 -3.99 -11.16 -6.07
N ARG A 57 -4.71 -10.61 -7.04
CA ARG A 57 -5.15 -9.21 -7.04
C ARG A 57 -6.07 -8.89 -5.86
N GLU A 58 -6.94 -9.81 -5.45
CA GLU A 58 -7.83 -9.64 -4.30
C GLU A 58 -7.04 -9.54 -2.99
N VAL A 59 -5.93 -10.27 -2.89
CA VAL A 59 -5.00 -10.18 -1.75
C VAL A 59 -4.39 -8.79 -1.67
N ARG A 60 -3.94 -8.21 -2.80
CA ARG A 60 -3.34 -6.88 -2.85
C ARG A 60 -4.32 -5.76 -2.49
N PHE A 61 -5.61 -5.97 -2.67
CA PHE A 61 -6.64 -5.04 -2.21
C PHE A 61 -6.85 -5.09 -0.68
N ARG A 62 -6.45 -6.18 -0.04
CA ARG A 62 -6.57 -6.38 1.41
C ARG A 62 -5.27 -6.09 2.15
N VAL A 63 -4.13 -6.28 1.51
CA VAL A 63 -2.79 -6.07 2.07
C VAL A 63 -2.14 -4.91 1.36
N GLY A 64 -2.36 -3.70 1.87
CA GLY A 64 -1.73 -2.48 1.35
C GLY A 64 -0.22 -2.51 1.56
N MET A 65 0.53 -1.91 0.62
CA MET A 65 1.97 -1.77 0.73
C MET A 65 2.40 -0.35 0.33
N VAL A 66 3.23 0.25 1.17
CA VAL A 66 3.89 1.52 0.88
C VAL A 66 5.36 1.24 0.55
N PHE A 67 5.83 1.75 -0.58
CA PHE A 67 7.22 1.59 -1.00
C PHE A 67 8.12 2.66 -0.37
N GLN A 68 9.41 2.43 -0.43
CA GLN A 68 10.42 3.32 0.16
C GLN A 68 10.43 4.73 -0.44
N TYR A 69 10.06 4.87 -1.72
CA TYR A 69 9.99 6.12 -2.46
C TYR A 69 8.59 6.26 -3.07
N PRO A 70 7.57 6.60 -2.26
CA PRO A 70 6.18 6.65 -2.71
C PRO A 70 5.93 7.72 -3.78
N GLU A 71 6.76 8.76 -3.83
CA GLU A 71 6.70 9.83 -4.83
C GLU A 71 6.90 9.32 -6.27
N HIS A 72 7.57 8.18 -6.45
CA HIS A 72 7.74 7.55 -7.76
C HIS A 72 6.50 6.78 -8.24
N GLN A 73 5.49 6.65 -7.38
CA GLN A 73 4.26 5.93 -7.70
C GLN A 73 3.12 6.84 -8.14
N LEU A 74 3.31 8.15 -8.02
CA LEU A 74 2.36 9.14 -8.45
C LEU A 74 2.43 9.27 -9.98
N PHE A 75 1.33 9.10 -10.69
CA PHE A 75 1.30 9.15 -12.16
C PHE A 75 0.07 9.87 -12.73
N GLU A 76 -0.98 10.07 -11.91
CA GLU A 76 -2.14 10.84 -12.32
C GLU A 76 -1.85 12.35 -12.35
N GLU A 77 -2.68 13.10 -13.08
CA GLU A 77 -2.50 14.55 -13.21
C GLU A 77 -2.76 15.29 -11.91
N THR A 78 -3.68 14.78 -11.09
CA THR A 78 -4.11 15.39 -9.84
C THR A 78 -3.91 14.48 -8.64
N VAL A 79 -3.78 15.06 -7.45
CA VAL A 79 -3.66 14.32 -6.18
C VAL A 79 -4.89 13.44 -5.95
N LEU A 80 -6.08 13.97 -6.18
CA LEU A 80 -7.31 13.20 -6.00
C LEU A 80 -7.42 12.03 -6.99
N GLY A 81 -6.94 12.23 -8.23
CA GLY A 81 -6.85 11.18 -9.25
C GLY A 81 -5.97 10.03 -8.80
N ASP A 82 -4.76 10.33 -8.30
CA ASP A 82 -3.85 9.31 -7.78
C ASP A 82 -4.47 8.50 -6.62
N ILE A 83 -5.18 9.16 -5.69
CA ILE A 83 -5.87 8.48 -4.59
C ILE A 83 -7.02 7.62 -5.13
N ALA A 84 -7.76 8.10 -6.13
CA ALA A 84 -8.90 7.40 -6.73
C ALA A 84 -8.49 6.19 -7.59
N PHE A 85 -7.24 6.15 -8.05
CA PHE A 85 -6.73 5.07 -8.92
C PHE A 85 -6.87 3.68 -8.28
N GLY A 86 -6.56 3.55 -6.99
CA GLY A 86 -6.73 2.30 -6.25
C GLY A 86 -8.17 1.78 -6.29
N PRO A 87 -9.15 2.55 -5.79
CA PRO A 87 -10.57 2.22 -5.87
C PRO A 87 -11.08 1.95 -7.29
N GLY A 88 -10.64 2.72 -8.29
CA GLY A 88 -10.96 2.48 -9.70
C GLY A 88 -10.49 1.10 -10.18
N ASN A 89 -9.28 0.71 -9.78
CA ASN A 89 -8.74 -0.63 -10.06
C ASN A 89 -9.52 -1.76 -9.37
N MET A 90 -10.27 -1.47 -8.30
CA MET A 90 -11.17 -2.43 -7.66
C MET A 90 -12.47 -2.63 -8.44
N GLY A 91 -12.67 -1.91 -9.55
CA GLY A 91 -13.86 -2.01 -10.39
C GLY A 91 -15.01 -1.09 -9.95
N LEU A 92 -14.74 -0.11 -9.10
CA LEU A 92 -15.71 0.91 -8.73
C LEU A 92 -15.98 1.87 -9.90
N SER A 93 -17.16 2.47 -9.91
CA SER A 93 -17.46 3.59 -10.80
C SER A 93 -16.50 4.76 -10.52
N GLN A 94 -16.33 5.65 -11.51
CA GLN A 94 -15.49 6.85 -11.32
C GLN A 94 -15.99 7.70 -10.16
N GLU A 95 -17.30 7.85 -10.02
CA GLU A 95 -17.93 8.62 -8.93
C GLU A 95 -17.64 8.00 -7.56
N ASP A 96 -17.85 6.69 -7.41
CA ASP A 96 -17.57 5.96 -6.17
C ASP A 96 -16.08 5.98 -5.82
N ALA A 97 -15.20 5.86 -6.83
CA ALA A 97 -13.76 5.92 -6.63
C ALA A 97 -13.32 7.30 -6.10
N LEU A 98 -13.86 8.37 -6.66
CA LEU A 98 -13.60 9.74 -6.21
C LEU A 98 -14.17 10.00 -4.80
N ASP A 99 -15.35 9.49 -4.49
CA ASP A 99 -15.94 9.62 -3.15
C ASP A 99 -15.07 8.91 -2.10
N ARG A 100 -14.62 7.69 -2.39
CA ARG A 100 -13.67 6.99 -1.52
C ARG A 100 -12.33 7.72 -1.38
N ALA A 101 -11.84 8.30 -2.47
CA ALA A 101 -10.62 9.09 -2.45
C ALA A 101 -10.74 10.32 -1.53
N ARG A 102 -11.87 11.05 -1.60
CA ARG A 102 -12.13 12.20 -0.70
C ARG A 102 -12.19 11.77 0.76
N LYS A 103 -12.88 10.66 1.05
CA LYS A 103 -12.95 10.12 2.42
C LYS A 103 -11.58 9.72 2.96
N ALA A 104 -10.75 9.07 2.14
CA ALA A 104 -9.39 8.71 2.51
C ALA A 104 -8.50 9.94 2.72
N ALA A 105 -8.60 10.95 1.85
CA ALA A 105 -7.88 12.21 1.97
C ALA A 105 -8.26 12.96 3.27
N ALA A 106 -9.56 13.03 3.57
CA ALA A 106 -10.06 13.64 4.80
C ALA A 106 -9.58 12.89 6.04
N PHE A 107 -9.54 11.56 6.01
CA PHE A 107 -9.06 10.72 7.10
C PHE A 107 -7.60 11.02 7.49
N VAL A 108 -6.75 11.33 6.50
CA VAL A 108 -5.35 11.70 6.73
C VAL A 108 -5.13 13.22 6.87
N GLY A 109 -6.20 14.01 6.95
CA GLY A 109 -6.12 15.47 7.12
C GLY A 109 -5.64 16.23 5.89
N LEU A 110 -5.77 15.65 4.69
CA LEU A 110 -5.43 16.35 3.45
C LEU A 110 -6.50 17.38 3.10
N SER A 111 -6.12 18.68 3.04
CA SER A 111 -7.04 19.77 2.67
C SER A 111 -7.53 19.63 1.23
N GLU A 112 -8.80 19.99 1.00
CA GLU A 112 -9.42 19.99 -0.33
C GLU A 112 -8.71 20.89 -1.34
N ASP A 113 -8.02 21.92 -0.88
CA ASP A 113 -7.20 22.81 -1.72
C ASP A 113 -6.11 22.06 -2.50
N PHE A 114 -5.76 20.85 -2.06
CA PHE A 114 -4.77 20.02 -2.72
C PHE A 114 -5.35 19.06 -3.74
N TYR A 115 -6.65 18.78 -3.72
CA TYR A 115 -7.27 17.73 -4.53
C TYR A 115 -7.01 17.89 -6.03
N ASN A 116 -7.15 19.14 -6.53
CA ASN A 116 -6.97 19.46 -7.94
C ASN A 116 -5.56 19.98 -8.28
N LYS A 117 -4.64 20.01 -7.30
CA LYS A 117 -3.27 20.42 -7.59
C LYS A 117 -2.57 19.37 -8.41
N ALA A 118 -1.81 19.84 -9.39
CA ALA A 118 -0.93 18.97 -10.16
C ALA A 118 0.12 18.33 -9.24
N ARG A 119 0.38 17.07 -9.44
CA ARG A 119 1.41 16.28 -8.73
C ARG A 119 2.74 17.02 -8.56
N LEU A 120 3.20 17.69 -9.64
CA LEU A 120 4.45 18.45 -9.67
C LEU A 120 4.46 19.70 -8.77
N SER A 121 3.30 20.12 -8.26
CA SER A 121 3.18 21.26 -7.36
C SER A 121 3.42 20.90 -5.89
N PHE A 122 3.62 19.62 -5.58
CA PHE A 122 3.97 19.19 -4.23
C PHE A 122 5.47 19.38 -4.01
N PRO A 123 5.90 20.31 -3.15
CA PRO A 123 7.30 20.41 -2.80
C PRO A 123 7.72 19.13 -2.08
N ALA A 124 8.77 18.47 -2.55
CA ALA A 124 9.35 17.29 -1.89
C ALA A 124 9.69 17.54 -0.41
N ALA A 125 9.88 18.82 -0.02
CA ALA A 125 10.12 19.24 1.35
C ALA A 125 8.90 19.14 2.29
N ARG A 126 7.67 18.94 1.78
CA ARG A 126 6.47 18.77 2.63
C ARG A 126 6.18 17.30 2.97
N SER A 127 6.94 16.36 2.47
CA SER A 127 6.89 14.95 2.91
C SER A 127 7.22 14.77 4.41
N ALA A 128 7.80 15.79 5.05
CA ALA A 128 8.04 15.83 6.50
C ALA A 128 6.78 16.17 7.34
N ALA A 129 5.69 16.62 6.73
CA ALA A 129 4.46 16.96 7.44
C ALA A 129 3.58 15.76 7.82
N TRP A 130 3.95 14.55 7.38
CA TRP A 130 3.32 13.28 7.79
C TRP A 130 3.82 12.77 9.15
N ARG A 131 4.53 13.59 9.90
CA ARG A 131 4.80 13.28 11.30
C ARG A 131 3.48 13.42 12.04
N LEU A 132 2.91 12.28 12.43
CA LEU A 132 1.82 12.21 13.39
C LEU A 132 2.19 13.09 14.60
N PRO A 133 1.30 13.98 15.05
CA PRO A 133 1.50 14.63 16.35
C PRO A 133 1.55 13.54 17.41
N ALA A 134 2.50 13.65 18.32
CA ALA A 134 2.67 12.78 19.47
C ALA A 134 1.45 12.83 20.38
#